data_e58f0c22b14e3ccdd0b944eae9bcff25
#
_entry.id   e58f0c22b14e3ccdd0b944eae9bcff25
#
_cell.length_a   1.000
_cell.length_b   1.000
_cell.length_c   1.000
_cell.angle_alpha   90.00
_cell.angle_beta   90.00
_cell.angle_gamma   90.00
#
_symmetry.space_group_name_H-M   'P 1'
#
loop_
_entity.id
_entity.type
_entity.pdbx_description
1 polymer ?
#
loop_
_entity_poly.entity_id
_entity_poly.type
_entity_poly.pdbx_seq_one_letter_code
_entity_poly.pdbx_strand_id
1 'polypeptide(L)'
;PVIGGLEATEHVQKRSTEDISLGYYSTTYESGIKTDITTAERCSYYHMTSPQALSLAVDAGHYLGMTDDTDARESQQFVGCEIAVVSPTEIVGYNRVRGGWNNGAAYTFYFCIQSDQPFTQAKTWAGDSITDSSSQADNGKLSGALVQFASGDVNLKIGISQLSTLKAKENIPGNDFNTQLQSLRSTWNSYLSKIKVEGSLQHLRMFYTALYH
;
A
#
# COMPACT_ATOMS: atom_id res chain seq x y z
N PRO A 1 8.70 -2.87 -1.21
CA PRO A 1 9.58 -3.70 -2.04
C PRO A 1 10.89 -3.98 -1.32
N VAL A 2 11.50 -5.11 -1.58
CA VAL A 2 12.75 -5.53 -0.98
C VAL A 2 13.70 -6.09 -2.04
N ILE A 3 15.01 -6.02 -1.77
CA ILE A 3 16.03 -6.73 -2.55
C ILE A 3 16.48 -7.93 -1.72
N GLY A 4 16.58 -9.09 -2.34
CA GLY A 4 17.05 -10.31 -1.72
C GLY A 4 16.07 -11.46 -1.79
N GLY A 5 16.39 -12.53 -1.11
CA GLY A 5 15.58 -13.75 -1.08
C GLY A 5 14.34 -13.65 -0.19
N LEU A 6 13.48 -14.65 -0.30
CA LEU A 6 12.28 -14.78 0.52
C LEU A 6 12.62 -15.48 1.85
N GLU A 7 13.54 -14.89 2.64
CA GLU A 7 14.11 -15.55 3.81
C GLU A 7 13.81 -14.84 5.13
N ALA A 8 13.31 -13.59 5.06
CA ALA A 8 13.05 -12.79 6.25
C ALA A 8 11.71 -12.06 6.16
N THR A 9 11.06 -11.89 7.30
CA THR A 9 9.79 -11.17 7.43
C THR A 9 9.98 -9.67 7.65
N GLU A 10 11.18 -9.24 8.03
CA GLU A 10 11.50 -7.83 8.26
C GLU A 10 12.42 -7.30 7.18
N HIS A 11 11.99 -6.25 6.49
CA HIS A 11 12.74 -5.60 5.43
C HIS A 11 12.65 -4.09 5.58
N VAL A 12 13.64 -3.50 6.22
CA VAL A 12 13.73 -2.05 6.37
C VAL A 12 14.44 -1.46 5.16
N GLN A 13 13.80 -0.50 4.50
CA GLN A 13 14.37 0.27 3.40
C GLN A 13 14.57 1.72 3.84
N LYS A 14 15.80 2.20 3.71
CA LYS A 14 16.12 3.60 4.02
C LYS A 14 15.96 4.44 2.77
N ARG A 15 15.17 5.51 2.87
CA ARG A 15 14.92 6.45 1.78
C ARG A 15 16.13 7.34 1.53
N SER A 16 16.52 7.51 0.27
CA SER A 16 17.56 8.45 -0.14
C SER A 16 16.98 9.76 -0.70
N THR A 17 15.87 9.68 -1.44
CA THR A 17 15.19 10.85 -2.01
C THR A 17 13.68 10.70 -1.94
N GLU A 18 12.99 11.84 -1.91
CA GLU A 18 11.53 11.91 -2.02
C GLU A 18 11.13 13.05 -2.97
N ASP A 19 10.07 12.82 -3.74
CA ASP A 19 9.38 13.83 -4.54
C ASP A 19 7.88 13.72 -4.29
N ILE A 20 7.26 14.86 -3.92
CA ILE A 20 5.85 14.92 -3.54
C ILE A 20 5.18 16.01 -4.36
N SER A 21 4.13 15.67 -5.08
CA SER A 21 3.26 16.61 -5.75
C SER A 21 1.81 16.16 -5.68
N LEU A 22 0.88 17.02 -6.06
CA LEU A 22 -0.54 16.69 -6.00
C LEU A 22 -0.87 15.44 -6.82
N GLY A 23 -1.36 14.42 -6.12
CA GLY A 23 -1.71 13.12 -6.69
C GLY A 23 -0.53 12.19 -7.00
N TYR A 24 0.69 12.56 -6.61
CA TYR A 24 1.89 11.78 -6.89
C TYR A 24 2.88 11.82 -5.74
N TYR A 25 3.41 10.66 -5.41
CA TYR A 25 4.54 10.47 -4.51
C TYR A 25 5.59 9.60 -5.18
N SER A 26 6.85 9.94 -5.02
CA SER A 26 7.99 9.14 -5.47
C SER A 26 9.04 9.06 -4.38
N THR A 27 9.64 7.90 -4.22
CA THR A 27 10.81 7.72 -3.35
C THR A 27 11.81 6.78 -3.99
N THR A 28 13.09 7.09 -3.79
CA THR A 28 14.18 6.16 -4.09
C THR A 28 14.82 5.73 -2.79
N TYR A 29 15.04 4.44 -2.62
CA TYR A 29 15.71 3.86 -1.47
C TYR A 29 17.22 3.75 -1.70
N GLU A 30 18.01 3.65 -0.64
CA GLU A 30 19.47 3.44 -0.74
C GLU A 30 19.84 2.15 -1.48
N SER A 31 18.93 1.19 -1.53
CA SER A 31 19.04 -0.04 -2.33
C SER A 31 18.97 0.18 -3.85
N GLY A 32 18.62 1.39 -4.31
CA GLY A 32 18.38 1.71 -5.72
C GLY A 32 16.97 1.41 -6.20
N ILE A 33 16.10 0.86 -5.35
CA ILE A 33 14.68 0.69 -5.69
C ILE A 33 14.02 2.06 -5.70
N LYS A 34 13.31 2.37 -6.78
CA LYS A 34 12.42 3.53 -6.88
C LYS A 34 10.98 3.06 -6.82
N THR A 35 10.14 3.80 -6.11
CA THR A 35 8.70 3.55 -6.01
C THR A 35 7.94 4.84 -6.30
N ASP A 36 7.12 4.82 -7.33
CA ASP A 36 6.19 5.88 -7.70
C ASP A 36 4.78 5.46 -7.29
N ILE A 37 4.00 6.39 -6.71
CA ILE A 37 2.66 6.09 -6.19
C ILE A 37 1.66 7.14 -6.68
N THR A 38 0.50 6.69 -7.12
CA THR A 38 -0.70 7.51 -7.33
C THR A 38 -1.93 6.79 -6.80
N THR A 39 -3.06 7.45 -6.69
CA THR A 39 -4.26 6.88 -6.07
C THR A 39 -5.52 7.11 -6.89
N ALA A 40 -6.48 6.21 -6.71
CA ALA A 40 -7.89 6.39 -7.01
C ALA A 40 -8.67 6.44 -5.69
N GLU A 41 -10.00 6.47 -5.74
CA GLU A 41 -10.87 6.60 -4.56
C GLU A 41 -10.63 5.51 -3.50
N ARG A 42 -10.49 4.26 -3.95
CA ARG A 42 -10.27 3.07 -3.08
C ARG A 42 -9.22 2.14 -3.64
N CYS A 43 -8.29 2.67 -4.39
CA CYS A 43 -7.19 1.93 -4.98
C CYS A 43 -5.94 2.78 -5.02
N SER A 44 -4.80 2.19 -4.70
CA SER A 44 -3.49 2.78 -4.91
C SER A 44 -2.75 2.06 -6.03
N TYR A 45 -1.97 2.81 -6.76
CA TYR A 45 -1.14 2.37 -7.88
C TYR A 45 0.31 2.57 -7.51
N TYR A 46 1.10 1.54 -7.75
CA TYR A 46 2.54 1.56 -7.55
C TYR A 46 3.24 1.21 -8.85
N HIS A 47 4.23 1.99 -9.22
CA HIS A 47 5.21 1.63 -10.21
C HIS A 47 6.57 1.53 -9.53
N MET A 48 7.15 0.34 -9.52
CA MET A 48 8.42 0.07 -8.85
C MET A 48 9.47 -0.30 -9.87
N THR A 49 10.63 0.34 -9.77
CA THR A 49 11.80 0.00 -10.58
C THR A 49 13.01 -0.32 -9.70
N SER A 50 13.80 -1.27 -10.13
CA SER A 50 15.01 -1.74 -9.44
C SER A 50 16.07 -2.17 -10.43
N PRO A 51 17.35 -2.02 -10.11
CA PRO A 51 18.43 -2.58 -10.93
C PRO A 51 18.47 -4.11 -10.95
N GLN A 52 17.74 -4.76 -10.07
CA GLN A 52 17.64 -6.22 -9.93
C GLN A 52 16.18 -6.67 -9.89
N ALA A 53 15.94 -7.98 -10.02
CA ALA A 53 14.63 -8.57 -9.82
C ALA A 53 14.05 -8.16 -8.45
N LEU A 54 12.77 -7.75 -8.45
CA LEU A 54 12.09 -7.27 -7.26
C LEU A 54 11.52 -8.41 -6.43
N SER A 55 11.56 -8.23 -5.13
CA SER A 55 10.75 -8.98 -4.18
C SER A 55 9.81 -8.03 -3.44
N LEU A 56 8.66 -8.53 -3.04
CA LEU A 56 7.64 -7.78 -2.31
C LEU A 56 7.28 -8.55 -1.03
N ALA A 57 7.39 -7.85 0.09
CA ALA A 57 6.80 -8.29 1.36
C ALA A 57 5.45 -7.58 1.53
N VAL A 58 4.41 -8.34 1.77
CA VAL A 58 3.05 -7.87 2.07
C VAL A 58 2.73 -8.26 3.49
N ASP A 59 2.76 -7.31 4.41
CA ASP A 59 2.45 -7.53 5.82
C ASP A 59 0.97 -7.24 6.08
N ALA A 60 0.17 -8.31 6.14
CA ALA A 60 -1.25 -8.23 6.45
C ALA A 60 -1.50 -8.04 7.96
N GLY A 61 -0.51 -8.32 8.79
CA GLY A 61 -0.63 -8.18 10.25
C GLY A 61 -0.27 -6.80 10.80
N HIS A 62 0.36 -5.94 9.98
CA HIS A 62 0.79 -4.63 10.45
C HIS A 62 -0.38 -3.73 10.85
N TYR A 63 -0.24 -3.01 11.96
CA TYR A 63 -1.22 -2.03 12.43
C TYR A 63 -0.51 -0.83 13.05
N LEU A 64 -1.20 0.32 13.11
CA LEU A 64 -0.68 1.57 13.64
C LEU A 64 -0.97 1.69 15.14
N GLY A 65 -0.18 2.54 15.82
CA GLY A 65 -0.39 2.81 17.24
C GLY A 65 -0.08 1.60 18.14
N MET A 66 0.86 0.75 17.72
CA MET A 66 1.42 -0.29 18.60
C MET A 66 2.13 0.37 19.78
N THR A 67 1.69 0.06 20.99
CA THR A 67 2.28 0.52 22.24
C THR A 67 2.03 -0.50 23.32
N ASP A 68 2.91 -0.57 24.29
CA ASP A 68 2.75 -1.40 25.50
C ASP A 68 1.65 -0.86 26.43
N ASP A 69 1.30 0.43 26.30
CA ASP A 69 0.18 1.04 27.01
C ASP A 69 -1.12 0.83 26.20
N THR A 70 -1.86 -0.21 26.56
CA THR A 70 -3.15 -0.55 25.95
C THR A 70 -4.26 0.46 26.24
N ASP A 71 -4.07 1.34 27.21
CA ASP A 71 -5.01 2.40 27.57
C ASP A 71 -4.71 3.71 26.85
N ALA A 72 -3.58 3.79 26.12
CA ALA A 72 -3.26 4.93 25.30
C ALA A 72 -4.34 5.16 24.22
N ARG A 73 -4.74 6.41 24.09
CA ARG A 73 -5.88 6.82 23.22
C ARG A 73 -5.71 6.40 21.75
N GLU A 74 -4.48 6.38 21.26
CA GLU A 74 -4.11 5.99 19.91
C GLU A 74 -3.75 4.50 19.79
N SER A 75 -3.75 3.75 20.90
CA SER A 75 -3.41 2.33 20.91
C SER A 75 -4.38 1.53 20.06
N GLN A 76 -3.86 0.75 19.15
CA GLN A 76 -4.60 -0.27 18.42
C GLN A 76 -4.20 -1.66 18.95
N GLN A 77 -5.13 -2.59 18.87
CA GLN A 77 -4.92 -3.99 19.21
C GLN A 77 -5.14 -4.84 17.97
N PHE A 78 -4.20 -5.72 17.69
CA PHE A 78 -4.36 -6.73 16.67
C PHE A 78 -5.47 -7.70 17.06
N VAL A 79 -6.37 -8.00 16.13
CA VAL A 79 -7.45 -8.96 16.31
C VAL A 79 -7.26 -10.18 15.41
N GLY A 80 -6.80 -9.98 14.19
CA GLY A 80 -6.54 -11.07 13.24
C GLY A 80 -6.14 -10.55 11.87
N CYS A 81 -5.58 -11.41 11.05
CA CYS A 81 -5.33 -11.15 9.64
C CYS A 81 -5.34 -12.45 8.85
N GLU A 82 -5.55 -12.34 7.55
CA GLU A 82 -5.45 -13.44 6.61
C GLU A 82 -4.78 -12.94 5.34
N ILE A 83 -4.01 -13.82 4.69
CA ILE A 83 -3.40 -13.53 3.40
C ILE A 83 -3.39 -14.78 2.54
N ALA A 84 -3.66 -14.61 1.24
CA ALA A 84 -3.60 -15.69 0.25
C ALA A 84 -3.07 -15.17 -1.10
N VAL A 85 -2.11 -15.88 -1.66
CA VAL A 85 -1.69 -15.76 -3.06
C VAL A 85 -2.63 -16.64 -3.89
N VAL A 86 -3.63 -16.03 -4.50
CA VAL A 86 -4.75 -16.75 -5.15
C VAL A 86 -4.53 -17.01 -6.64
N SER A 87 -3.56 -16.32 -7.23
CA SER A 87 -3.11 -16.54 -8.60
C SER A 87 -1.66 -16.11 -8.77
N PRO A 88 -1.00 -16.38 -9.93
CA PRO A 88 0.34 -15.88 -10.19
C PRO A 88 0.50 -14.35 -10.14
N THR A 89 -0.59 -13.60 -10.17
CA THR A 89 -0.59 -12.12 -10.20
C THR A 89 -1.48 -11.49 -9.14
N GLU A 90 -2.05 -12.26 -8.22
CA GLU A 90 -3.04 -11.73 -7.28
C GLU A 90 -2.84 -12.23 -5.86
N ILE A 91 -2.83 -11.29 -4.92
CA ILE A 91 -2.80 -11.54 -3.48
C ILE A 91 -4.05 -10.89 -2.88
N VAL A 92 -4.75 -11.61 -2.01
CA VAL A 92 -5.89 -11.09 -1.25
C VAL A 92 -5.69 -11.31 0.24
N GLY A 93 -6.38 -10.54 1.05
CA GLY A 93 -6.34 -10.72 2.50
C GLY A 93 -7.13 -9.66 3.25
N TYR A 94 -6.99 -9.69 4.56
CA TYR A 94 -7.53 -8.66 5.42
C TYR A 94 -6.64 -8.42 6.63
N ASN A 95 -6.80 -7.23 7.21
CA ASN A 95 -6.32 -6.85 8.53
C ASN A 95 -7.52 -6.48 9.40
N ARG A 96 -7.55 -6.98 10.62
CA ARG A 96 -8.59 -6.72 11.61
C ARG A 96 -7.98 -6.22 12.90
N VAL A 97 -8.40 -5.03 13.30
CA VAL A 97 -7.91 -4.34 14.49
C VAL A 97 -9.07 -3.75 15.28
N ARG A 98 -8.82 -3.40 16.52
CA ARG A 98 -9.73 -2.59 17.37
C ARG A 98 -8.92 -1.54 18.10
N GLY A 99 -9.60 -0.55 18.68
CA GLY A 99 -8.95 0.53 19.44
C GLY A 99 -8.60 1.73 18.58
N GLY A 100 -7.61 2.47 18.97
CA GLY A 100 -7.34 3.81 18.46
C GLY A 100 -8.37 4.80 18.99
N TRP A 101 -8.69 5.82 18.22
CA TRP A 101 -9.73 6.81 18.60
C TRP A 101 -11.13 6.21 18.77
N ASN A 102 -11.34 5.01 18.26
CA ASN A 102 -12.58 4.27 18.40
C ASN A 102 -12.38 3.07 19.35
N ASN A 103 -12.66 3.24 20.63
CA ASN A 103 -12.66 2.17 21.63
C ASN A 103 -13.81 1.15 21.42
N GLY A 104 -14.35 1.08 20.21
CA GLY A 104 -15.50 0.25 19.88
C GLY A 104 -15.14 -1.17 19.42
N ALA A 105 -16.06 -1.73 18.65
CA ALA A 105 -15.93 -3.06 18.07
C ALA A 105 -14.75 -3.11 17.06
N ALA A 106 -14.20 -4.32 16.88
CA ALA A 106 -13.18 -4.54 15.86
C ALA A 106 -13.71 -4.22 14.46
N TYR A 107 -12.85 -3.66 13.63
CA TYR A 107 -13.13 -3.38 12.22
C TYR A 107 -12.10 -4.06 11.32
N THR A 108 -12.52 -4.34 10.10
CA THR A 108 -11.73 -5.11 9.13
C THR A 108 -11.51 -4.31 7.86
N PHE A 109 -10.27 -4.26 7.39
CA PHE A 109 -9.92 -3.79 6.06
C PHE A 109 -9.50 -4.99 5.21
N TYR A 110 -10.24 -5.23 4.14
CA TYR A 110 -9.92 -6.21 3.11
C TYR A 110 -9.09 -5.54 2.02
N PHE A 111 -8.19 -6.30 1.41
CA PHE A 111 -7.39 -5.83 0.28
C PHE A 111 -7.32 -6.87 -0.83
N CYS A 112 -7.06 -6.37 -2.04
CA CYS A 112 -6.68 -7.15 -3.21
C CYS A 112 -5.51 -6.44 -3.88
N ILE A 113 -4.41 -7.16 -4.08
CA ILE A 113 -3.22 -6.68 -4.79
C ILE A 113 -3.18 -7.39 -6.13
N GLN A 114 -3.10 -6.63 -7.22
CA GLN A 114 -2.88 -7.14 -8.56
C GLN A 114 -1.56 -6.63 -9.12
N SER A 115 -0.80 -7.54 -9.73
CA SER A 115 0.47 -7.25 -10.41
C SER A 115 0.29 -7.40 -11.93
N ASP A 116 1.01 -6.58 -12.69
CA ASP A 116 1.14 -6.74 -14.14
C ASP A 116 2.13 -7.85 -14.56
N GLN A 117 2.92 -8.36 -13.61
CA GLN A 117 3.92 -9.40 -13.79
C GLN A 117 3.58 -10.62 -12.92
N PRO A 118 3.81 -11.85 -13.37
CA PRO A 118 3.61 -13.02 -12.56
C PRO A 118 4.72 -13.14 -11.48
N PHE A 119 4.32 -13.63 -10.31
CA PHE A 119 5.25 -14.05 -9.27
C PHE A 119 6.02 -15.30 -9.72
N THR A 120 7.34 -15.28 -9.62
CA THR A 120 8.20 -16.46 -9.88
C THR A 120 8.27 -17.38 -8.68
N GLN A 121 8.14 -16.80 -7.48
CA GLN A 121 8.08 -17.51 -6.20
C GLN A 121 7.12 -16.80 -5.26
N ALA A 122 6.50 -17.58 -4.38
CA ALA A 122 5.65 -17.07 -3.31
C ALA A 122 5.83 -17.93 -2.06
N LYS A 123 5.91 -17.27 -0.91
CA LYS A 123 5.92 -17.86 0.43
C LYS A 123 5.00 -17.04 1.32
N THR A 124 4.59 -17.61 2.44
CA THR A 124 3.84 -16.87 3.47
C THR A 124 4.52 -17.04 4.82
N TRP A 125 4.22 -16.15 5.74
CA TRP A 125 4.66 -16.28 7.12
C TRP A 125 3.49 -16.14 8.10
N ALA A 126 3.66 -16.72 9.28
CA ALA A 126 2.81 -16.51 10.46
C ALA A 126 3.70 -16.46 11.71
N GLY A 127 3.72 -15.29 12.37
CA GLY A 127 4.73 -14.97 13.37
C GLY A 127 6.13 -15.03 12.75
N ASP A 128 7.03 -15.77 13.38
CA ASP A 128 8.43 -15.91 12.94
C ASP A 128 8.65 -17.07 11.94
N SER A 129 7.58 -17.77 11.54
CA SER A 129 7.69 -18.96 10.69
C SER A 129 7.33 -18.65 9.24
N ILE A 130 8.30 -18.80 8.32
CA ILE A 130 8.09 -18.73 6.87
C ILE A 130 7.84 -20.14 6.34
N THR A 131 6.85 -20.28 5.47
CA THR A 131 6.45 -21.55 4.85
C THR A 131 6.26 -21.40 3.35
N ASP A 132 6.37 -22.51 2.63
CA ASP A 132 6.06 -22.59 1.19
C ASP A 132 4.53 -22.62 0.91
N SER A 133 3.71 -22.34 1.91
CA SER A 133 2.26 -22.20 1.75
C SER A 133 1.91 -20.97 0.91
N SER A 134 0.85 -21.06 0.13
CA SER A 134 0.28 -19.93 -0.60
C SER A 134 -0.68 -19.09 0.25
N SER A 135 -1.01 -19.51 1.47
CA SER A 135 -1.93 -18.79 2.34
C SER A 135 -1.64 -18.98 3.82
N GLN A 136 -2.03 -18.00 4.62
CA GLN A 136 -2.13 -18.06 6.07
C GLN A 136 -3.54 -17.64 6.47
N ALA A 137 -4.29 -18.59 7.03
CA ALA A 137 -5.59 -18.31 7.63
C ALA A 137 -5.41 -17.56 8.97
N ASP A 138 -6.44 -16.86 9.39
CA ASP A 138 -6.46 -16.18 10.68
C ASP A 138 -6.25 -17.18 11.83
N ASN A 139 -5.11 -17.04 12.50
CA ASN A 139 -4.69 -17.89 13.62
C ASN A 139 -4.18 -17.07 14.81
N GLY A 140 -4.52 -15.79 14.86
CA GLY A 140 -4.08 -14.85 15.91
C GLY A 140 -2.61 -14.43 15.83
N LYS A 141 -1.90 -14.77 14.73
CA LYS A 141 -0.51 -14.36 14.48
C LYS A 141 -0.43 -13.31 13.39
N LEU A 142 0.52 -12.40 13.52
CA LEU A 142 0.88 -11.48 12.44
C LEU A 142 1.34 -12.29 11.23
N SER A 143 0.69 -12.11 10.10
CA SER A 143 0.92 -12.92 8.91
C SER A 143 1.09 -12.06 7.67
N GLY A 144 1.78 -12.61 6.67
CA GLY A 144 2.00 -11.92 5.42
C GLY A 144 2.48 -12.85 4.32
N ALA A 145 2.80 -12.27 3.17
CA ALA A 145 3.32 -12.98 2.01
C ALA A 145 4.60 -12.33 1.48
N LEU A 146 5.49 -13.17 1.00
CA LEU A 146 6.70 -12.82 0.28
C LEU A 146 6.56 -13.34 -1.15
N VAL A 147 6.66 -12.44 -2.13
CA VAL A 147 6.61 -12.81 -3.55
C VAL A 147 7.81 -12.23 -4.28
N GLN A 148 8.28 -12.93 -5.29
CA GLN A 148 9.40 -12.53 -6.14
C GLN A 148 8.94 -12.39 -7.58
N PHE A 149 9.49 -11.42 -8.28
CA PHE A 149 9.30 -11.16 -9.70
C PHE A 149 10.56 -11.54 -10.48
N ALA A 150 10.40 -11.84 -11.77
CA ALA A 150 11.54 -12.00 -12.68
C ALA A 150 12.13 -10.64 -13.10
N SER A 151 11.33 -9.58 -13.05
CA SER A 151 11.68 -8.21 -13.49
C SER A 151 11.99 -7.30 -12.32
N GLY A 152 12.80 -6.26 -12.58
CA GLY A 152 12.95 -5.09 -11.73
C GLY A 152 11.97 -3.95 -12.07
N ASP A 153 11.05 -4.15 -13.01
CA ASP A 153 10.03 -3.16 -13.41
C ASP A 153 8.66 -3.79 -13.25
N VAL A 154 7.90 -3.32 -12.25
CA VAL A 154 6.64 -3.94 -11.80
C VAL A 154 5.61 -2.86 -11.46
N ASN A 155 4.39 -3.05 -11.97
CA ASN A 155 3.24 -2.25 -11.58
C ASN A 155 2.29 -3.07 -10.68
N LEU A 156 1.84 -2.43 -9.60
CA LEU A 156 0.84 -3.00 -8.70
C LEU A 156 -0.36 -2.08 -8.59
N LYS A 157 -1.53 -2.69 -8.41
CA LYS A 157 -2.76 -2.03 -7.97
C LYS A 157 -3.23 -2.66 -6.68
N ILE A 158 -3.56 -1.84 -5.69
CA ILE A 158 -4.03 -2.30 -4.39
C ILE A 158 -5.41 -1.71 -4.14
N GLY A 159 -6.43 -2.51 -4.31
CA GLY A 159 -7.80 -2.16 -3.94
C GLY A 159 -8.07 -2.47 -2.48
N ILE A 160 -8.88 -1.65 -1.84
CA ILE A 160 -9.28 -1.82 -0.44
C ILE A 160 -10.81 -1.78 -0.29
N SER A 161 -11.32 -2.46 0.75
CA SER A 161 -12.74 -2.45 1.11
C SER A 161 -12.94 -2.80 2.58
N GLN A 162 -14.02 -2.32 3.18
CA GLN A 162 -14.48 -2.77 4.50
C GLN A 162 -15.51 -3.90 4.42
N LEU A 163 -15.85 -4.37 3.21
CA LEU A 163 -16.90 -5.38 3.00
C LEU A 163 -16.35 -6.77 2.75
N SER A 164 -15.43 -6.90 1.80
CA SER A 164 -14.85 -8.20 1.40
C SER A 164 -13.64 -8.02 0.50
N THR A 165 -12.85 -9.10 0.31
CA THR A 165 -11.77 -9.17 -0.69
C THR A 165 -12.30 -9.04 -2.12
N LEU A 166 -13.48 -9.59 -2.41
CA LEU A 166 -14.13 -9.41 -3.70
C LEU A 166 -14.42 -7.93 -3.98
N LYS A 167 -14.98 -7.22 -2.98
CA LYS A 167 -15.25 -5.79 -3.13
C LYS A 167 -13.97 -4.95 -3.22
N ALA A 168 -12.90 -5.34 -2.55
CA ALA A 168 -11.57 -4.74 -2.71
C ALA A 168 -11.06 -4.90 -4.16
N LYS A 169 -11.24 -6.08 -4.76
CA LYS A 169 -10.90 -6.35 -6.17
C LYS A 169 -11.75 -5.50 -7.14
N GLU A 170 -13.05 -5.42 -6.92
CA GLU A 170 -13.97 -4.60 -7.74
C GLU A 170 -13.63 -3.09 -7.68
N ASN A 171 -12.99 -2.64 -6.61
CA ASN A 171 -12.55 -1.27 -6.45
C ASN A 171 -11.26 -0.94 -7.22
N ILE A 172 -10.64 -1.90 -7.91
CA ILE A 172 -9.46 -1.69 -8.76
C ILE A 172 -9.91 -1.23 -10.15
N PRO A 173 -9.61 0.02 -10.56
CA PRO A 173 -9.96 0.50 -11.89
C PRO A 173 -9.14 -0.17 -13.00
N GLY A 174 -9.68 -0.17 -14.23
CA GLY A 174 -9.04 -0.79 -15.39
C GLY A 174 -7.86 0.00 -15.99
N ASN A 175 -7.73 1.31 -15.69
CA ASN A 175 -6.69 2.18 -16.24
C ASN A 175 -5.28 1.86 -15.69
N ASP A 176 -4.26 2.28 -16.42
CA ASP A 176 -2.85 2.19 -16.01
C ASP A 176 -2.46 3.33 -15.04
N PHE A 177 -1.21 3.28 -14.55
CA PHE A 177 -0.63 4.27 -13.63
C PHE A 177 -0.68 5.70 -14.19
N ASN A 178 -0.22 5.90 -15.43
CA ASN A 178 -0.12 7.23 -16.02
C ASN A 178 -1.49 7.82 -16.29
N THR A 179 -2.41 7.03 -16.81
CA THR A 179 -3.80 7.43 -17.03
C THR A 179 -4.48 7.80 -15.71
N GLN A 180 -4.25 7.03 -14.65
CA GLN A 180 -4.78 7.35 -13.33
C GLN A 180 -4.20 8.64 -12.75
N LEU A 181 -2.89 8.83 -12.85
CA LEU A 181 -2.23 10.06 -12.38
C LEU A 181 -2.77 11.31 -13.10
N GLN A 182 -2.94 11.23 -14.42
CA GLN A 182 -3.52 12.32 -15.21
C GLN A 182 -4.98 12.60 -14.81
N SER A 183 -5.78 11.56 -14.64
CA SER A 183 -7.18 11.66 -14.19
C SER A 183 -7.27 12.34 -12.82
N LEU A 184 -6.45 11.91 -11.86
CA LEU A 184 -6.40 12.48 -10.51
C LEU A 184 -5.99 13.95 -10.54
N ARG A 185 -4.94 14.30 -11.31
CA ARG A 185 -4.50 15.69 -11.49
C ARG A 185 -5.58 16.55 -12.15
N SER A 186 -6.28 16.04 -13.15
CA SER A 186 -7.40 16.73 -13.79
C SER A 186 -8.53 16.99 -12.81
N THR A 187 -8.87 16.01 -11.98
CA THR A 187 -9.89 16.15 -10.93
C THR A 187 -9.51 17.25 -9.93
N TRP A 188 -8.29 17.23 -9.40
CA TRP A 188 -7.82 18.27 -8.49
C TRP A 188 -7.79 19.66 -9.16
N ASN A 189 -7.32 19.74 -10.40
CA ASN A 189 -7.34 21.00 -11.14
C ASN A 189 -8.77 21.55 -11.33
N SER A 190 -9.75 20.67 -11.52
CA SER A 190 -11.16 21.07 -11.64
C SER A 190 -11.70 21.68 -10.33
N TYR A 191 -11.24 21.19 -9.18
CA TYR A 191 -11.62 21.75 -7.88
C TYR A 191 -10.86 23.05 -7.58
N LEU A 192 -9.54 23.06 -7.72
CA LEU A 192 -8.69 24.19 -7.38
C LEU A 192 -8.90 25.39 -8.32
N SER A 193 -9.25 25.16 -9.58
CA SER A 193 -9.52 26.22 -10.57
C SER A 193 -10.86 26.91 -10.43
N LYS A 194 -11.72 26.51 -9.49
CA LYS A 194 -12.99 27.18 -9.20
C LYS A 194 -12.79 28.62 -8.71
N ILE A 195 -11.66 28.87 -8.05
CA ILE A 195 -11.25 30.19 -7.62
C ILE A 195 -9.90 30.49 -8.26
N LYS A 196 -9.84 31.55 -9.07
CA LYS A 196 -8.60 32.01 -9.70
C LYS A 196 -8.17 33.30 -9.04
N VAL A 197 -6.92 33.35 -8.61
CA VAL A 197 -6.31 34.52 -7.98
C VAL A 197 -5.03 34.90 -8.71
N GLU A 198 -4.67 36.17 -8.65
CA GLU A 198 -3.41 36.70 -9.16
C GLU A 198 -2.56 37.17 -8.00
N GLY A 199 -1.24 37.06 -8.15
CA GLY A 199 -0.31 37.48 -7.11
C GLY A 199 1.09 36.92 -7.32
N SER A 200 1.97 37.14 -6.34
CA SER A 200 3.30 36.55 -6.34
C SER A 200 3.19 35.02 -6.22
N LEU A 201 4.21 34.28 -6.68
CA LEU A 201 4.28 32.84 -6.55
C LEU A 201 4.09 32.37 -5.09
N GLN A 202 4.62 33.13 -4.12
CA GLN A 202 4.45 32.84 -2.69
C GLN A 202 2.98 32.94 -2.28
N HIS A 203 2.29 34.02 -2.66
CA HIS A 203 0.87 34.18 -2.34
C HIS A 203 -0.02 33.14 -3.03
N LEU A 204 0.29 32.78 -4.28
CA LEU A 204 -0.42 31.71 -4.99
C LEU A 204 -0.25 30.36 -4.30
N ARG A 205 0.97 30.02 -3.88
CA ARG A 205 1.23 28.79 -3.12
C ARG A 205 0.46 28.76 -1.81
N MET A 206 0.50 29.83 -1.02
CA MET A 206 -0.26 29.92 0.23
C MET A 206 -1.76 29.77 -0.01
N PHE A 207 -2.31 30.48 -0.99
CA PHE A 207 -3.74 30.42 -1.32
C PHE A 207 -4.18 29.03 -1.74
N TYR A 208 -3.50 28.41 -2.72
CA TYR A 208 -3.90 27.09 -3.22
C TYR A 208 -3.61 25.95 -2.23
N THR A 209 -2.61 26.09 -1.37
CA THR A 209 -2.41 25.16 -0.25
C THR A 209 -3.57 25.24 0.74
N ALA A 210 -4.01 26.45 1.10
CA ALA A 210 -5.17 26.60 1.98
C ALA A 210 -6.49 26.15 1.34
N LEU A 211 -6.64 26.31 0.02
CA LEU A 211 -7.82 25.82 -0.71
C LEU A 211 -7.85 24.30 -0.83
N TYR A 212 -6.70 23.66 -0.83
CA TYR A 212 -6.56 22.19 -0.86
C TYR A 212 -6.98 21.54 0.46
N HIS A 213 -6.73 22.18 1.61
CA HIS A 213 -7.11 21.71 2.95
C HIS A 213 -8.51 22.17 3.36
#